data_758c532c82361db78aaed669c9f99283
#
_entry.id   758c532c82361db78aaed669c9f99283
#
_cell.length_a   1.000
_cell.length_b   1.000
_cell.length_c   1.000
_cell.angle_alpha   90.00
_cell.angle_beta   90.00
_cell.angle_gamma   90.00
#
_symmetry.space_group_name_H-M   'P 1'
#
loop_
_entity.id
_entity.type
_entity.pdbx_description
1 polymer ?
#
loop_
_entity_poly.entity_id
_entity_poly.type
_entity_poly.pdbx_seq_one_letter_code
_entity_poly.pdbx_strand_id
1 'polypeptide(L)'
;QMETSKFVKSINPKFIILAAGYSGGIQENKSKPYDLIIKNLLIQVNIFKAIENLNVKKLLFFGSSCMYPKIYDKPIKESSLLKGEMENSSISYAMAKLAGYQMCFSFNKQYPKTQCITIIPNSVYGPNDNFNPETGHVLASLIYKFNSFI
;
A
#
# COMPACT_ATOMS: atom_id res chain seq x y z
N GLN A 1 15.56 4.16 -9.05
CA GLN A 1 14.74 5.02 -9.93
C GLN A 1 15.02 4.74 -11.40
N MET A 2 16.27 4.77 -11.83
CA MET A 2 16.64 4.56 -13.23
C MET A 2 16.25 3.17 -13.77
N GLU A 3 16.45 2.11 -12.98
CA GLU A 3 16.08 0.74 -13.34
C GLU A 3 14.57 0.56 -13.47
N THR A 4 13.79 1.05 -12.51
CA THR A 4 12.33 1.01 -12.58
C THR A 4 11.81 1.72 -13.83
N SER A 5 12.34 2.91 -14.14
CA SER A 5 11.93 3.66 -15.30
C SER A 5 12.30 2.94 -16.61
N LYS A 6 13.49 2.36 -16.71
CA LYS A 6 13.91 1.57 -17.88
C LYS A 6 13.01 0.35 -18.08
N PHE A 7 12.73 -0.39 -16.97
CA PHE A 7 11.87 -1.56 -17.00
C PHE A 7 10.44 -1.24 -17.43
N VAL A 8 9.80 -0.25 -16.80
CA VAL A 8 8.43 0.14 -17.14
C VAL A 8 8.32 0.65 -18.58
N LYS A 9 9.32 1.42 -19.05
CA LYS A 9 9.39 1.89 -20.44
C LYS A 9 9.56 0.74 -21.43
N SER A 10 10.37 -0.27 -21.12
CA SER A 10 10.59 -1.41 -22.04
C SER A 10 9.32 -2.26 -22.22
N ILE A 11 8.50 -2.40 -21.16
CA ILE A 11 7.22 -3.14 -21.21
C ILE A 11 6.12 -2.31 -21.86
N ASN A 12 6.15 -0.97 -21.68
CA ASN A 12 5.13 -0.02 -22.12
C ASN A 12 3.69 -0.48 -21.79
N PRO A 13 3.38 -0.70 -20.48
CA PRO A 13 2.15 -1.33 -20.07
C PRO A 13 0.94 -0.40 -20.27
N LYS A 14 -0.20 -0.97 -20.66
CA LYS A 14 -1.48 -0.26 -20.68
C LYS A 14 -2.15 -0.22 -19.30
N PHE A 15 -1.90 -1.24 -18.47
CA PHE A 15 -2.47 -1.40 -17.14
C PHE A 15 -1.36 -1.75 -16.15
N ILE A 16 -1.39 -1.13 -14.97
CA ILE A 16 -0.44 -1.39 -13.90
C ILE A 16 -1.21 -1.72 -12.63
N ILE A 17 -0.83 -2.81 -11.97
CA ILE A 17 -1.28 -3.15 -10.62
C ILE A 17 -0.07 -2.98 -9.70
N LEU A 18 -0.07 -1.88 -8.92
CA LEU A 18 1.00 -1.57 -7.99
C LEU A 18 0.70 -2.23 -6.63
N ALA A 19 0.97 -3.54 -6.56
CA ALA A 19 0.88 -4.32 -5.33
C ALA A 19 2.20 -4.31 -4.54
N ALA A 20 3.29 -3.84 -5.13
CA ALA A 20 4.58 -3.74 -4.46
C ALA A 20 4.51 -2.80 -3.25
N GLY A 21 5.05 -3.26 -2.13
CA GLY A 21 5.11 -2.52 -0.89
C GLY A 21 5.99 -3.22 0.13
N TYR A 22 6.54 -2.46 1.05
CA TYR A 22 7.23 -2.97 2.22
C TYR A 22 6.26 -2.91 3.40
N SER A 23 5.80 -4.06 3.87
CA SER A 23 4.87 -4.19 4.98
C SER A 23 5.43 -5.13 6.04
N GLY A 24 4.94 -5.02 7.25
CA GLY A 24 5.33 -5.87 8.36
C GLY A 24 4.29 -5.84 9.47
N GLY A 25 4.39 -6.79 10.38
CA GLY A 25 3.55 -6.85 11.58
C GLY A 25 3.81 -5.69 12.55
N ILE A 26 3.14 -5.71 13.71
CA ILE A 26 3.22 -4.64 14.73
C ILE A 26 4.68 -4.43 15.19
N GLN A 27 5.45 -5.50 15.36
CA GLN A 27 6.84 -5.42 15.80
C GLN A 27 7.72 -4.70 14.78
N GLU A 28 7.54 -4.97 13.49
CA GLU A 28 8.31 -4.32 12.45
C GLU A 28 7.95 -2.83 12.31
N ASN A 29 6.67 -2.50 12.45
CA ASN A 29 6.22 -1.11 12.49
C ASN A 29 6.84 -0.33 13.66
N LYS A 30 7.01 -0.95 14.83
CA LYS A 30 7.65 -0.32 15.99
C LYS A 30 9.16 -0.20 15.86
N SER A 31 9.83 -1.21 15.31
CA SER A 31 11.31 -1.28 15.27
C SER A 31 11.92 -0.61 14.05
N LYS A 32 11.18 -0.53 12.91
CA LYS A 32 11.67 -0.01 11.63
C LYS A 32 10.75 1.03 10.99
N PRO A 33 10.26 2.05 11.73
CA PRO A 33 9.29 3.02 11.20
C PRO A 33 9.86 3.83 10.02
N TYR A 34 11.15 4.18 10.07
CA TYR A 34 11.82 4.88 8.96
C TYR A 34 11.87 4.04 7.69
N ASP A 35 12.22 2.76 7.79
CA ASP A 35 12.24 1.86 6.64
C ASP A 35 10.86 1.71 6.00
N LEU A 36 9.82 1.61 6.83
CA LEU A 36 8.44 1.48 6.37
C LEU A 36 7.96 2.71 5.60
N ILE A 37 8.26 3.90 6.04
CA ILE A 37 7.87 5.10 5.30
C ILE A 37 8.73 5.28 4.04
N ILE A 38 10.06 5.23 4.15
CA ILE A 38 10.93 5.60 3.03
C ILE A 38 10.86 4.59 1.87
N LYS A 39 10.87 3.28 2.16
CA LYS A 39 10.81 2.26 1.12
C LYS A 39 9.49 2.32 0.34
N ASN A 40 8.36 2.49 1.03
CA ASN A 40 7.07 2.64 0.36
C ASN A 40 6.98 3.91 -0.47
N LEU A 41 7.46 5.05 0.02
CA LEU A 41 7.51 6.29 -0.75
C LEU A 41 8.38 6.13 -2.00
N LEU A 42 9.57 5.52 -1.88
CA LEU A 42 10.44 5.29 -3.03
C LEU A 42 9.81 4.39 -4.09
N ILE A 43 9.14 3.29 -3.69
CA ILE A 43 8.41 2.42 -4.61
C ILE A 43 7.36 3.23 -5.40
N GLN A 44 6.54 3.98 -4.70
CA GLN A 44 5.46 4.78 -5.28
C GLN A 44 5.99 5.86 -6.21
N VAL A 45 6.92 6.69 -5.74
CA VAL A 45 7.52 7.77 -6.53
C VAL A 45 8.17 7.23 -7.80
N ASN A 46 8.89 6.11 -7.72
CA ASN A 46 9.55 5.53 -8.89
C ASN A 46 8.56 5.07 -9.96
N ILE A 47 7.42 4.49 -9.57
CA ILE A 47 6.38 4.07 -10.52
C ILE A 47 5.67 5.28 -11.12
N PHE A 48 5.21 6.25 -10.29
CA PHE A 48 4.55 7.44 -10.81
C PHE A 48 5.46 8.23 -11.78
N LYS A 49 6.74 8.39 -11.43
CA LYS A 49 7.74 9.02 -12.32
C LYS A 49 7.95 8.23 -13.61
N ALA A 50 7.94 6.92 -13.56
CA ALA A 50 8.15 6.09 -14.75
C ALA A 50 7.00 6.22 -15.76
N ILE A 51 5.77 6.47 -15.29
CA ILE A 51 4.57 6.52 -16.14
C ILE A 51 4.18 7.91 -16.65
N GLU A 52 4.80 8.99 -16.15
CA GLU A 52 4.44 10.38 -16.50
C GLU A 52 4.33 10.63 -18.01
N ASN A 53 5.20 9.99 -18.79
CA ASN A 53 5.27 10.16 -20.25
C ASN A 53 4.91 8.88 -21.04
N LEU A 54 4.20 7.94 -20.39
CA LEU A 54 3.74 6.71 -21.02
C LEU A 54 2.24 6.73 -21.27
N ASN A 55 1.79 5.90 -22.19
CA ASN A 55 0.37 5.78 -22.49
C ASN A 55 -0.33 4.72 -21.60
N VAL A 56 -0.15 4.84 -20.29
CA VAL A 56 -0.81 3.99 -19.30
C VAL A 56 -2.28 4.40 -19.19
N LYS A 57 -3.20 3.46 -19.39
CA LYS A 57 -4.65 3.73 -19.25
C LYS A 57 -5.09 3.74 -17.81
N LYS A 58 -4.65 2.73 -17.03
CA LYS A 58 -5.03 2.61 -15.61
C LYS A 58 -3.86 2.16 -14.75
N LEU A 59 -3.79 2.73 -13.55
CA LEU A 59 -2.95 2.28 -12.46
C LEU A 59 -3.82 1.98 -11.25
N LEU A 60 -3.75 0.76 -10.74
CA LEU A 60 -4.38 0.34 -9.49
C LEU A 60 -3.34 0.38 -8.37
N PHE A 61 -3.57 1.22 -7.37
CA PHE A 61 -2.70 1.36 -6.20
C PHE A 61 -3.33 0.67 -4.98
N PHE A 62 -2.53 -0.12 -4.28
CA PHE A 62 -2.95 -0.75 -3.02
C PHE A 62 -2.66 0.16 -1.83
N GLY A 63 -3.70 0.79 -1.31
CA GLY A 63 -3.69 1.42 0.01
C GLY A 63 -3.67 0.40 1.14
N SER A 64 -4.10 0.81 2.32
CA SER A 64 -4.19 -0.05 3.50
C SER A 64 -5.26 0.48 4.46
N SER A 65 -5.90 -0.40 5.21
CA SER A 65 -6.83 -0.04 6.28
C SER A 65 -6.20 0.83 7.37
N CYS A 66 -4.86 0.77 7.55
CA CYS A 66 -4.11 1.66 8.45
C CYS A 66 -4.22 3.15 8.09
N MET A 67 -4.69 3.48 6.88
CA MET A 67 -4.93 4.88 6.45
C MET A 67 -6.14 5.53 7.10
N TYR A 68 -7.01 4.74 7.72
CA TYR A 68 -8.18 5.23 8.42
C TYR A 68 -7.87 5.69 9.86
N PRO A 69 -8.70 6.56 10.44
CA PRO A 69 -8.56 6.94 11.85
C PRO A 69 -8.64 5.75 12.79
N LYS A 70 -7.88 5.81 13.90
CA LYS A 70 -7.86 4.76 14.94
C LYS A 70 -9.17 4.61 15.70
N ILE A 71 -9.96 5.67 15.80
CA ILE A 71 -11.26 5.70 16.50
C ILE A 71 -12.34 6.05 15.49
N TYR A 72 -13.37 5.22 15.44
CA TYR A 72 -14.49 5.44 14.53
C TYR A 72 -15.79 4.82 15.12
N ASP A 73 -16.78 5.67 15.33
CA ASP A 73 -18.05 5.28 15.98
C ASP A 73 -19.05 4.62 15.02
N LYS A 74 -18.75 4.57 13.73
CA LYS A 74 -19.65 4.08 12.67
C LYS A 74 -18.88 3.20 11.70
N PRO A 75 -19.55 2.42 10.83
CA PRO A 75 -18.88 1.73 9.75
C PRO A 75 -17.99 2.68 8.94
N ILE A 76 -16.74 2.30 8.76
CA ILE A 76 -15.73 3.10 8.04
C ILE A 76 -16.16 3.25 6.58
N LYS A 77 -16.10 4.48 6.07
CA LYS A 77 -16.35 4.83 4.66
C LYS A 77 -15.08 5.42 4.06
N GLU A 78 -14.97 5.41 2.73
CA GLU A 78 -13.84 6.02 2.03
C GLU A 78 -13.68 7.51 2.39
N SER A 79 -14.80 8.20 2.61
CA SER A 79 -14.81 9.60 3.06
C SER A 79 -14.28 9.84 4.47
N SER A 80 -13.93 8.77 5.21
CA SER A 80 -13.33 8.84 6.55
C SER A 80 -11.82 9.05 6.51
N LEU A 81 -11.19 8.91 5.36
CA LEU A 81 -9.77 9.18 5.20
C LEU A 81 -9.44 10.62 5.63
N LEU A 82 -8.33 10.77 6.34
CA LEU A 82 -7.81 12.07 6.83
C LEU A 82 -8.73 12.81 7.82
N LYS A 83 -9.74 12.16 8.40
CA LYS A 83 -10.69 12.79 9.35
C LYS A 83 -10.39 12.52 10.82
N GLY A 84 -9.20 12.07 11.15
CA GLY A 84 -8.81 11.81 12.54
C GLY A 84 -7.38 11.30 12.64
N GLU A 85 -6.95 11.07 13.87
CA GLU A 85 -5.63 10.52 14.17
C GLU A 85 -5.53 9.05 13.72
N MET A 86 -4.42 8.71 13.11
CA MET A 86 -4.09 7.34 12.76
C MET A 86 -3.54 6.56 13.95
N GLU A 87 -3.53 5.22 13.83
CA GLU A 87 -2.92 4.34 14.83
C GLU A 87 -1.40 4.58 14.92
N ASN A 88 -0.94 4.96 16.11
CA ASN A 88 0.46 5.36 16.34
C ASN A 88 1.47 4.25 16.00
N SER A 89 1.10 2.99 16.26
CA SER A 89 2.00 1.85 16.00
C SER A 89 2.30 1.62 14.53
N SER A 90 1.48 2.11 13.62
CA SER A 90 1.62 1.94 12.17
C SER A 90 1.65 3.27 11.39
N ILE A 91 1.80 4.40 12.08
CA ILE A 91 1.67 5.73 11.48
C ILE A 91 2.63 5.96 10.29
N SER A 92 3.87 5.49 10.37
CA SER A 92 4.85 5.66 9.28
C SER A 92 4.44 4.94 8.00
N TYR A 93 3.93 3.71 8.12
CA TYR A 93 3.38 2.97 7.01
C TYR A 93 2.10 3.61 6.47
N ALA A 94 1.19 3.99 7.36
CA ALA A 94 -0.07 4.65 7.01
C ALA A 94 0.15 5.96 6.24
N MET A 95 1.10 6.80 6.70
CA MET A 95 1.47 8.04 6.02
C MET A 95 2.03 7.80 4.62
N ALA A 96 2.88 6.78 4.44
CA ALA A 96 3.36 6.43 3.11
C ALA A 96 2.22 6.02 2.18
N LYS A 97 1.27 5.22 2.67
CA LYS A 97 0.09 4.80 1.89
C LYS A 97 -0.87 5.96 1.60
N LEU A 98 -1.07 6.88 2.53
CA LEU A 98 -1.82 8.13 2.30
C LEU A 98 -1.16 9.02 1.25
N ALA A 99 0.16 9.12 1.26
CA ALA A 99 0.89 9.84 0.21
C ALA A 99 0.65 9.22 -1.17
N GLY A 100 0.64 7.88 -1.28
CA GLY A 100 0.30 7.18 -2.52
C GLY A 100 -1.14 7.43 -2.99
N TYR A 101 -2.09 7.43 -2.08
CA TYR A 101 -3.47 7.83 -2.35
C TYR A 101 -3.54 9.26 -2.92
N GLN A 102 -2.85 10.20 -2.27
CA GLN A 102 -2.81 11.59 -2.73
C GLN A 102 -2.08 11.73 -4.08
N MET A 103 -1.04 10.92 -4.33
CA MET A 103 -0.40 10.86 -5.64
C MET A 103 -1.38 10.40 -6.74
N CYS A 104 -2.20 9.37 -6.50
CA CYS A 104 -3.23 8.94 -7.44
C CYS A 104 -4.19 10.09 -7.77
N PHE A 105 -4.68 10.79 -6.77
CA PHE A 105 -5.60 11.92 -6.94
C PHE A 105 -4.96 13.07 -7.73
N SER A 106 -3.73 13.44 -7.38
CA SER A 106 -3.00 14.52 -8.06
C SER A 106 -2.64 14.15 -9.50
N PHE A 107 -2.24 12.89 -9.71
CA PHE A 107 -1.91 12.38 -11.03
C PHE A 107 -3.13 12.41 -11.97
N ASN A 108 -4.29 12.00 -11.50
CA ASN A 108 -5.54 12.06 -12.27
C ASN A 108 -5.88 13.48 -12.74
N LYS A 109 -5.58 14.50 -11.90
CA LYS A 109 -5.79 15.91 -12.26
C LYS A 109 -4.82 16.39 -13.32
N GLN A 110 -3.57 15.99 -13.20
CA GLN A 110 -2.49 16.47 -14.06
C GLN A 110 -2.38 15.69 -15.37
N TYR A 111 -2.69 14.38 -15.34
CA TYR A 111 -2.57 13.45 -16.45
C TYR A 111 -3.92 12.75 -16.73
N PRO A 112 -4.93 13.45 -17.26
CA PRO A 112 -6.30 12.95 -17.37
C PRO A 112 -6.49 11.74 -18.30
N LYS A 113 -5.48 11.40 -19.10
CA LYS A 113 -5.48 10.20 -19.97
C LYS A 113 -5.21 8.92 -19.19
N THR A 114 -4.63 9.01 -18.00
CA THR A 114 -4.34 7.88 -17.10
C THR A 114 -5.31 7.93 -15.92
N GLN A 115 -6.02 6.84 -15.66
CA GLN A 115 -6.88 6.71 -14.49
C GLN A 115 -6.14 5.96 -13.38
N CYS A 116 -5.75 6.65 -12.31
CA CYS A 116 -5.23 6.06 -11.08
C CYS A 116 -6.38 5.79 -10.10
N ILE A 117 -6.46 4.57 -9.60
CA ILE A 117 -7.49 4.11 -8.64
C ILE A 117 -6.78 3.57 -7.42
N THR A 118 -7.18 4.03 -6.23
CA THR A 118 -6.73 3.45 -4.96
C THR A 118 -7.77 2.48 -4.45
N ILE A 119 -7.36 1.25 -4.14
CA ILE A 119 -8.17 0.29 -3.38
C ILE A 119 -7.60 0.16 -1.98
N ILE A 120 -8.46 -0.04 -1.00
CA ILE A 120 -8.09 -0.20 0.41
C ILE A 120 -8.58 -1.57 0.88
N PRO A 121 -7.80 -2.64 0.65
CA PRO A 121 -8.17 -3.96 1.15
C PRO A 121 -8.07 -3.97 2.68
N ASN A 122 -8.98 -4.67 3.33
CA ASN A 122 -8.91 -4.85 4.78
C ASN A 122 -7.83 -5.89 5.13
N SER A 123 -8.09 -7.16 4.84
CA SER A 123 -7.14 -8.25 5.11
C SER A 123 -7.02 -9.12 3.87
N VAL A 124 -5.85 -9.14 3.29
CA VAL A 124 -5.52 -10.02 2.17
C VAL A 124 -4.77 -11.22 2.74
N TYR A 125 -5.16 -12.42 2.38
CA TYR A 125 -4.51 -13.67 2.77
C TYR A 125 -4.61 -14.68 1.63
N GLY A 126 -3.74 -15.69 1.63
CA GLY A 126 -3.78 -16.72 0.62
C GLY A 126 -2.52 -17.59 0.59
N PRO A 127 -2.41 -18.48 -0.39
CA PRO A 127 -1.19 -19.27 -0.60
C PRO A 127 0.04 -18.36 -0.72
N ASN A 128 1.16 -18.82 -0.16
CA ASN A 128 2.45 -18.09 -0.10
C ASN A 128 2.45 -16.83 0.80
N ASP A 129 1.47 -16.68 1.69
CA ASP A 129 1.52 -15.64 2.72
C ASP A 129 2.60 -15.94 3.78
N ASN A 130 2.94 -14.94 4.59
CA ASN A 130 3.82 -15.12 5.74
C ASN A 130 3.03 -15.70 6.93
N PHE A 131 3.10 -17.02 7.09
CA PHE A 131 2.42 -17.74 8.18
C PHE A 131 3.20 -17.78 9.49
N ASN A 132 4.33 -17.09 9.59
CA ASN A 132 5.14 -17.07 10.81
C ASN A 132 4.35 -16.44 11.98
N PRO A 133 4.28 -17.10 13.16
CA PRO A 133 3.50 -16.62 14.30
C PRO A 133 3.92 -15.25 14.85
N GLU A 134 5.18 -14.85 14.64
CA GLU A 134 5.74 -13.61 15.18
C GLU A 134 5.75 -12.46 14.18
N THR A 135 5.96 -12.77 12.89
CA THR A 135 6.16 -11.76 11.84
C THR A 135 5.03 -11.70 10.82
N GLY A 136 4.18 -12.71 10.77
CA GLY A 136 3.03 -12.77 9.87
C GLY A 136 1.88 -11.86 10.29
N HIS A 137 0.97 -11.60 9.34
CA HIS A 137 -0.29 -10.93 9.65
C HIS A 137 -1.21 -11.83 10.48
N VAL A 138 -2.13 -11.22 11.24
CA VAL A 138 -2.96 -11.91 12.25
C VAL A 138 -3.63 -13.16 11.69
N LEU A 139 -4.31 -13.07 10.55
CA LEU A 139 -5.04 -14.22 9.99
C LEU A 139 -4.10 -15.36 9.58
N ALA A 140 -3.02 -15.04 8.89
CA ALA A 140 -2.01 -16.02 8.48
C ALA A 140 -1.36 -16.71 9.70
N SER A 141 -0.99 -15.93 10.72
CA SER A 141 -0.42 -16.46 11.97
C SER A 141 -1.41 -17.36 12.73
N LEU A 142 -2.70 -16.99 12.76
CA LEU A 142 -3.74 -17.83 13.38
C LEU A 142 -3.95 -19.14 12.63
N ILE A 143 -3.99 -19.10 11.29
CA ILE A 143 -4.07 -20.32 10.47
C ILE A 143 -2.93 -21.27 10.81
N TYR A 144 -1.68 -20.76 10.89
CA TYR A 144 -0.53 -21.57 11.28
C TYR A 144 -0.71 -22.17 12.68
N LYS A 145 -1.06 -21.34 13.67
CA LYS A 145 -1.25 -21.80 15.06
C LYS A 145 -2.30 -22.90 15.15
N PHE A 146 -3.49 -22.69 14.58
CA PHE A 146 -4.54 -23.71 14.61
C PHE A 146 -4.12 -25.00 13.93
N ASN A 147 -3.45 -24.93 12.78
CA ASN A 147 -2.99 -26.11 12.07
C ASN A 147 -1.86 -26.86 12.79
N SER A 148 -1.11 -26.19 13.67
CA SER A 148 -0.05 -26.81 14.48
C SER A 148 -0.57 -27.55 15.73
N PHE A 149 -1.85 -27.42 16.06
CA PHE A 149 -2.50 -28.13 17.16
C PHE A 149 -3.29 -29.38 16.73
N ILE A 150 -3.33 -29.67 15.43
CA ILE A 150 -3.93 -30.88 14.87
C ILE A 150 -2.82 -31.87 14.51
#